data_c0b2c31cce130afebc07e8ea9de8de9e
#
_entry.id   c0b2c31cce130afebc07e8ea9de8de9e
#
_cell.length_a   1.000
_cell.length_b   1.000
_cell.length_c   1.000
_cell.angle_alpha   90.00
_cell.angle_beta   90.00
_cell.angle_gamma   90.00
#
_symmetry.space_group_name_H-M   'P 1'
#
loop_
_entity.id
_entity.type
_entity.pdbx_description
1 polymer ?
#
loop_
_entity_poly.entity_id
_entity_poly.type
_entity_poly.pdbx_seq_one_letter_code
_entity_poly.pdbx_strand_id
1 'polypeptide(L)'
;DKIQGTIEYKDITWTKKEFEELFDVGDIIYVKKINKNFYSLKQLPKINGGIIVMDPYTGRVLALSGGFSFKQSEFNRATQAKRQPGSAFKPFVYALALENNFTPTSLVLDAPLVLDQGDDLKMWKPENYGKKFYGPSTLREGLEKSRNLMTVRISQDLGLNKIVDLSKKL
;
A
#
# COMPACT_ATOMS: atom_id res chain seq x y z
N ASP A 1 9.75 41.32 17.38
CA ASP A 1 10.90 41.53 16.50
C ASP A 1 10.60 40.91 15.13
N LYS A 2 10.74 41.73 14.06
CA LYS A 2 10.61 41.23 12.68
C LYS A 2 11.91 40.56 12.32
N ILE A 3 11.85 39.25 11.97
CA ILE A 3 12.98 38.49 11.46
C ILE A 3 12.89 38.48 9.94
N GLN A 4 13.96 38.94 9.27
CA GLN A 4 14.07 38.84 7.81
C GLN A 4 14.81 37.56 7.44
N GLY A 5 14.38 36.94 6.34
CA GLY A 5 15.01 35.75 5.79
C GLY A 5 14.85 35.66 4.30
N THR A 6 15.64 34.81 3.67
CA THR A 6 15.67 34.61 2.22
C THR A 6 15.34 33.16 1.88
N ILE A 7 14.57 32.95 0.82
CA ILE A 7 14.37 31.65 0.17
C ILE A 7 15.14 31.70 -1.15
N GLU A 8 16.05 30.75 -1.35
CA GLU A 8 16.79 30.66 -2.61
C GLU A 8 16.02 29.79 -3.62
N TYR A 9 16.30 29.99 -4.91
CA TYR A 9 15.61 29.24 -5.98
C TYR A 9 15.73 27.71 -5.82
N LYS A 10 16.88 27.21 -5.38
CA LYS A 10 17.08 25.78 -5.08
C LYS A 10 16.08 25.20 -4.06
N ASP A 11 15.56 26.06 -3.17
CA ASP A 11 14.66 25.69 -2.09
C ASP A 11 13.16 25.69 -2.51
N ILE A 12 12.88 26.10 -3.75
CA ILE A 12 11.54 26.03 -4.37
C ILE A 12 11.47 25.08 -5.57
N THR A 13 12.59 24.54 -6.07
CA THR A 13 12.65 23.72 -7.29
C THR A 13 11.69 22.52 -7.29
N TRP A 14 11.35 21.98 -6.12
CA TRP A 14 10.38 20.90 -5.95
C TRP A 14 8.96 21.28 -6.41
N THR A 15 8.63 22.57 -6.48
CA THR A 15 7.34 23.07 -6.96
C THR A 15 7.25 23.07 -8.48
N LYS A 16 8.40 23.05 -9.20
CA LYS A 16 8.53 23.20 -10.65
C LYS A 16 7.97 24.51 -11.18
N LYS A 17 8.00 25.58 -10.37
CA LYS A 17 7.51 26.92 -10.68
C LYS A 17 8.54 27.99 -10.34
N GLU A 18 8.43 29.13 -10.97
CA GLU A 18 9.19 30.35 -10.66
C GLU A 18 8.58 31.08 -9.46
N PHE A 19 9.33 32.04 -8.85
CA PHE A 19 8.87 32.79 -7.68
C PHE A 19 7.59 33.58 -7.95
N GLU A 20 7.51 34.21 -9.11
CA GLU A 20 6.38 35.02 -9.54
C GLU A 20 5.10 34.22 -9.79
N GLU A 21 5.23 32.91 -9.98
CA GLU A 21 4.08 31.99 -10.11
C GLU A 21 3.62 31.42 -8.77
N LEU A 22 4.47 31.54 -7.74
CA LEU A 22 4.24 30.91 -6.43
C LEU A 22 3.69 31.86 -5.39
N PHE A 23 4.10 33.14 -5.46
CA PHE A 23 3.87 34.11 -4.38
C PHE A 23 3.49 35.49 -4.88
N ASP A 24 2.52 36.07 -4.19
CA ASP A 24 2.25 37.48 -4.22
C ASP A 24 2.77 38.16 -2.94
N VAL A 25 3.07 39.45 -3.04
CA VAL A 25 3.51 40.24 -1.89
C VAL A 25 2.37 40.32 -0.85
N GLY A 26 2.64 39.80 0.34
CA GLY A 26 1.67 39.69 1.43
C GLY A 26 1.20 38.26 1.72
N ASP A 27 1.57 37.31 0.91
CA ASP A 27 1.24 35.90 1.16
C ASP A 27 1.87 35.37 2.44
N ILE A 28 1.12 34.51 3.14
CA ILE A 28 1.58 33.76 4.31
C ILE A 28 1.98 32.37 3.86
N ILE A 29 3.25 32.03 4.01
CA ILE A 29 3.82 30.78 3.55
C ILE A 29 4.45 29.97 4.67
N TYR A 30 4.50 28.63 4.50
CA TYR A 30 5.21 27.75 5.41
C TYR A 30 6.67 27.66 5.01
N VAL A 31 7.54 27.89 5.98
CA VAL A 31 8.99 27.78 5.77
C VAL A 31 9.67 26.96 6.84
N LYS A 32 10.75 26.26 6.47
CA LYS A 32 11.65 25.62 7.40
C LYS A 32 12.99 26.38 7.42
N LYS A 33 13.43 26.80 8.59
CA LYS A 33 14.72 27.44 8.76
C LYS A 33 15.85 26.45 8.45
N ILE A 34 16.76 26.85 7.56
CA ILE A 34 17.97 26.10 7.19
C ILE A 34 19.13 26.58 8.07
N ASN A 35 19.36 27.87 8.08
CA ASN A 35 20.38 28.53 8.90
C ASN A 35 19.95 29.95 9.31
N LYS A 36 20.88 30.80 9.73
CA LYS A 36 20.57 32.10 10.37
C LYS A 36 19.56 32.96 9.58
N ASN A 37 19.70 33.04 8.25
CA ASN A 37 18.90 33.93 7.41
C ASN A 37 18.24 33.20 6.22
N PHE A 38 18.46 31.90 6.05
CA PHE A 38 17.95 31.15 4.92
C PHE A 38 16.85 30.17 5.34
N TYR A 39 15.82 30.09 4.49
CA TYR A 39 14.63 29.28 4.70
C TYR A 39 14.33 28.48 3.44
N SER A 40 13.81 27.29 3.59
CA SER A 40 13.24 26.52 2.47
C SER A 40 11.71 26.58 2.52
N LEU A 41 11.09 26.74 1.36
CA LEU A 41 9.64 26.65 1.23
C LEU A 41 9.16 25.26 1.62
N LYS A 42 8.06 25.21 2.36
CA LYS A 42 7.38 23.98 2.75
C LYS A 42 5.89 24.08 2.47
N GLN A 43 5.27 22.92 2.26
CA GLN A 43 3.84 22.80 2.12
C GLN A 43 3.33 21.72 3.06
N LEU A 44 2.19 21.94 3.67
CA LEU A 44 1.52 20.87 4.40
C LEU A 44 1.00 19.84 3.41
N PRO A 45 1.33 18.56 3.57
CA PRO A 45 0.88 17.53 2.64
C PRO A 45 -0.64 17.37 2.71
N LYS A 46 -1.28 17.32 1.54
CA LYS A 46 -2.71 16.98 1.42
C LYS A 46 -2.96 15.48 1.59
N ILE A 47 -1.93 14.66 1.35
CA ILE A 47 -1.98 13.21 1.45
C ILE A 47 -1.28 12.80 2.73
N ASN A 48 -1.88 11.87 3.45
CA ASN A 48 -1.32 11.24 4.63
C ASN A 48 -1.19 9.72 4.44
N GLY A 49 -0.26 9.11 5.15
CA GLY A 49 -0.03 7.68 5.16
C GLY A 49 0.34 7.19 6.56
N GLY A 50 0.44 5.90 6.72
CA GLY A 50 0.99 5.26 7.91
C GLY A 50 2.09 4.28 7.53
N ILE A 51 3.01 4.04 8.46
CA ILE A 51 4.06 3.04 8.32
C ILE A 51 4.22 2.29 9.64
N ILE A 52 4.46 0.99 9.54
CA ILE A 52 4.88 0.13 10.64
C ILE A 52 6.16 -0.58 10.21
N VAL A 53 7.16 -0.55 11.06
CA VAL A 53 8.40 -1.32 10.91
C VAL A 53 8.42 -2.39 11.97
N MET A 54 8.57 -3.64 11.55
CA MET A 54 8.55 -4.80 12.44
C MET A 54 9.82 -5.62 12.29
N ASP A 55 10.27 -6.21 13.38
CA ASP A 55 11.26 -7.27 13.36
C ASP A 55 10.62 -8.55 12.80
N PRO A 56 11.12 -9.11 11.69
CA PRO A 56 10.53 -10.28 11.05
C PRO A 56 10.68 -11.58 11.89
N TYR A 57 11.60 -11.64 12.83
CA TYR A 57 11.85 -12.81 13.65
C TYR A 57 11.00 -12.84 14.92
N THR A 58 10.75 -11.68 15.50
CA THR A 58 10.06 -11.59 16.79
C THR A 58 8.64 -11.01 16.68
N GLY A 59 8.30 -10.40 15.54
CA GLY A 59 7.05 -9.67 15.34
C GLY A 59 6.97 -8.35 16.12
N ARG A 60 8.05 -7.92 16.79
CA ARG A 60 8.07 -6.66 17.56
C ARG A 60 7.98 -5.46 16.63
N VAL A 61 7.14 -4.51 16.98
CA VAL A 61 7.07 -3.22 16.31
C VAL A 61 8.27 -2.37 16.75
N LEU A 62 9.14 -2.03 15.80
CA LEU A 62 10.34 -1.22 16.02
C LEU A 62 10.06 0.27 15.85
N ALA A 63 9.16 0.61 14.91
CA ALA A 63 8.73 1.98 14.67
C ALA A 63 7.32 1.99 14.11
N LEU A 64 6.57 3.06 14.42
CA LEU A 64 5.23 3.29 13.91
C LEU A 64 5.00 4.79 13.72
N SER A 65 4.44 5.16 12.56
CA SER A 65 3.91 6.50 12.32
C SER A 65 2.56 6.40 11.64
N GLY A 66 1.55 7.04 12.20
CA GLY A 66 0.17 7.01 11.69
C GLY A 66 -0.20 8.19 10.81
N GLY A 67 0.71 9.14 10.58
CA GLY A 67 0.45 10.34 9.78
C GLY A 67 1.61 11.32 9.81
N PHE A 68 1.47 12.40 9.06
CA PHE A 68 2.48 13.45 8.96
C PHE A 68 2.65 14.23 10.26
N SER A 69 1.55 14.58 10.92
CA SER A 69 1.57 15.39 12.15
C SER A 69 0.36 15.09 13.02
N PHE A 70 0.59 14.76 14.29
CA PHE A 70 -0.46 14.56 15.28
C PHE A 70 -1.35 15.80 15.46
N LYS A 71 -0.76 17.00 15.43
CA LYS A 71 -1.49 18.26 15.54
C LYS A 71 -2.49 18.51 14.40
N GLN A 72 -2.23 17.93 13.21
CA GLN A 72 -3.14 18.04 12.06
C GLN A 72 -4.22 16.96 12.07
N SER A 73 -3.87 15.76 12.53
CA SER A 73 -4.77 14.61 12.58
C SER A 73 -4.29 13.63 13.61
N GLU A 74 -5.09 13.42 14.64
CA GLU A 74 -4.85 12.40 15.67
C GLU A 74 -5.13 10.98 15.19
N PHE A 75 -5.78 10.85 14.02
CA PHE A 75 -6.13 9.57 13.43
C PHE A 75 -4.87 8.80 13.01
N ASN A 76 -4.60 7.69 13.68
CA ASN A 76 -3.47 6.81 13.40
C ASN A 76 -3.79 5.85 12.24
N ARG A 77 -3.29 6.16 11.04
CA ARG A 77 -3.56 5.39 9.83
C ARG A 77 -2.92 4.02 9.83
N ALA A 78 -1.90 3.80 10.63
CA ALA A 78 -1.25 2.51 10.73
C ALA A 78 -2.08 1.48 11.52
N THR A 79 -2.89 1.95 12.51
CA THR A 79 -3.65 1.06 13.40
C THR A 79 -5.16 1.21 13.30
N GLN A 80 -5.66 2.37 12.87
CA GLN A 80 -7.09 2.68 12.85
C GLN A 80 -7.71 2.68 11.45
N ALA A 81 -6.89 2.88 10.39
CA ALA A 81 -7.41 2.91 9.02
C ALA A 81 -7.80 1.51 8.55
N LYS A 82 -9.08 1.32 8.27
CA LYS A 82 -9.56 0.11 7.62
C LYS A 82 -9.41 0.27 6.11
N ARG A 83 -8.43 -0.42 5.54
CA ARG A 83 -8.11 -0.37 4.11
C ARG A 83 -8.13 -1.77 3.52
N GLN A 84 -8.54 -1.86 2.25
CA GLN A 84 -8.46 -3.11 1.50
C GLN A 84 -6.97 -3.47 1.31
N PRO A 85 -6.53 -4.67 1.74
CA PRO A 85 -5.12 -5.06 1.70
C PRO A 85 -4.62 -5.33 0.27
N GLY A 86 -5.52 -5.61 -0.67
CA GLY A 86 -5.16 -5.97 -2.04
C GLY A 86 -4.25 -7.20 -2.06
N SER A 87 -3.22 -7.15 -2.91
CA SER A 87 -2.28 -8.27 -3.06
C SER A 87 -1.41 -8.56 -1.83
N ALA A 88 -1.37 -7.66 -0.85
CA ALA A 88 -0.70 -7.94 0.43
C ALA A 88 -1.37 -9.07 1.22
N PHE A 89 -2.60 -9.45 0.87
CA PHE A 89 -3.30 -10.59 1.46
C PHE A 89 -2.88 -11.94 0.87
N LYS A 90 -2.29 -11.98 -0.32
CA LYS A 90 -1.91 -13.23 -1.00
C LYS A 90 -0.99 -14.14 -0.17
N PRO A 91 0.04 -13.65 0.55
CA PRO A 91 0.88 -14.50 1.38
C PRO A 91 0.10 -15.39 2.34
N PHE A 92 -1.02 -14.93 2.90
CA PHE A 92 -1.84 -15.72 3.81
C PHE A 92 -2.53 -16.89 3.08
N VAL A 93 -3.04 -16.66 1.87
CA VAL A 93 -3.63 -17.71 1.02
C VAL A 93 -2.57 -18.75 0.64
N TYR A 94 -1.37 -18.31 0.28
CA TYR A 94 -0.28 -19.18 -0.12
C TYR A 94 0.32 -19.94 1.07
N ALA A 95 0.42 -19.33 2.25
CA ALA A 95 0.82 -20.03 3.47
C ALA A 95 -0.17 -21.15 3.80
N LEU A 96 -1.46 -20.87 3.74
CA LEU A 96 -2.50 -21.89 3.95
C LEU A 96 -2.43 -23.00 2.89
N ALA A 97 -2.08 -22.68 1.64
CA ALA A 97 -1.89 -23.67 0.59
C ALA A 97 -0.74 -24.63 0.95
N LEU A 98 0.39 -24.11 1.41
CA LEU A 98 1.54 -24.92 1.85
C LEU A 98 1.18 -25.83 3.04
N GLU A 99 0.31 -25.39 3.95
CA GLU A 99 -0.21 -26.21 5.05
C GLU A 99 -1.20 -27.30 4.57
N ASN A 100 -1.77 -27.14 3.37
CA ASN A 100 -2.77 -28.06 2.80
C ASN A 100 -2.24 -28.80 1.55
N ASN A 101 -1.05 -29.37 1.64
CA ASN A 101 -0.41 -30.26 0.66
C ASN A 101 0.04 -29.61 -0.67
N PHE A 102 -0.03 -28.28 -0.81
CA PHE A 102 0.66 -27.63 -1.90
C PHE A 102 2.15 -27.50 -1.58
N THR A 103 2.96 -27.53 -2.63
CA THR A 103 4.41 -27.29 -2.56
C THR A 103 4.76 -26.06 -3.41
N PRO A 104 5.93 -25.44 -3.24
CA PRO A 104 6.36 -24.34 -4.09
C PRO A 104 6.35 -24.66 -5.59
N THR A 105 6.45 -25.94 -5.95
CA THR A 105 6.46 -26.45 -7.33
C THR A 105 5.10 -26.97 -7.79
N SER A 106 4.08 -26.98 -6.94
CA SER A 106 2.72 -27.35 -7.33
C SER A 106 2.23 -26.45 -8.46
N LEU A 107 1.67 -27.06 -9.51
CA LEU A 107 1.14 -26.33 -10.65
C LEU A 107 -0.29 -25.87 -10.39
N VAL A 108 -0.55 -24.60 -10.64
CA VAL A 108 -1.87 -23.98 -10.61
C VAL A 108 -2.12 -23.29 -11.94
N LEU A 109 -3.32 -23.44 -12.48
CA LEU A 109 -3.65 -22.91 -13.80
C LEU A 109 -3.93 -21.39 -13.74
N ASP A 110 -3.12 -20.59 -14.44
CA ASP A 110 -3.35 -19.18 -14.69
C ASP A 110 -4.12 -19.00 -16.02
N ALA A 111 -5.43 -19.15 -15.97
CA ALA A 111 -6.34 -19.10 -17.11
C ALA A 111 -7.66 -18.43 -16.74
N PRO A 112 -8.47 -18.02 -17.71
CA PRO A 112 -9.78 -17.39 -17.45
C PRO A 112 -10.61 -18.21 -16.46
N LEU A 113 -11.29 -17.50 -15.58
CA LEU A 113 -12.15 -18.04 -14.55
C LEU A 113 -13.44 -17.22 -14.48
N VAL A 114 -14.56 -17.89 -14.34
CA VAL A 114 -15.85 -17.26 -14.13
C VAL A 114 -16.48 -17.88 -12.90
N LEU A 115 -16.87 -17.05 -11.96
CA LEU A 115 -17.47 -17.48 -10.70
C LEU A 115 -18.90 -16.98 -10.60
N ASP A 116 -19.80 -17.88 -10.25
CA ASP A 116 -21.14 -17.55 -9.86
C ASP A 116 -21.11 -16.99 -8.42
N GLN A 117 -21.77 -15.84 -8.23
CA GLN A 117 -21.85 -15.18 -6.93
C GLN A 117 -23.25 -15.33 -6.27
N GLY A 118 -24.14 -16.09 -6.89
CA GLY A 118 -25.53 -16.28 -6.47
C GLY A 118 -26.52 -15.50 -7.34
N ASP A 119 -27.81 -15.78 -7.14
CA ASP A 119 -28.91 -15.42 -8.03
C ASP A 119 -29.06 -13.91 -8.30
N ASP A 120 -28.66 -13.06 -7.35
CA ASP A 120 -28.81 -11.61 -7.46
C ASP A 120 -27.56 -10.87 -7.94
N LEU A 121 -26.44 -11.57 -8.14
CA LEU A 121 -25.16 -10.98 -8.48
C LEU A 121 -24.70 -11.37 -9.89
N LYS A 122 -24.00 -10.45 -10.55
CA LYS A 122 -23.39 -10.74 -11.85
C LYS A 122 -22.25 -11.75 -11.68
N MET A 123 -22.08 -12.63 -12.69
CA MET A 123 -20.92 -13.51 -12.78
C MET A 123 -19.61 -12.73 -12.61
N TRP A 124 -18.77 -13.14 -11.65
CA TRP A 124 -17.49 -12.50 -11.43
C TRP A 124 -16.41 -13.10 -12.34
N LYS A 125 -15.72 -12.24 -13.06
CA LYS A 125 -14.65 -12.60 -13.98
C LYS A 125 -13.36 -11.92 -13.53
N PRO A 126 -12.62 -12.51 -12.59
CA PRO A 126 -11.34 -11.95 -12.16
C PRO A 126 -10.33 -11.95 -13.31
N GLU A 127 -9.42 -10.98 -13.28
CA GLU A 127 -8.34 -10.85 -14.26
C GLU A 127 -7.00 -10.61 -13.55
N ASN A 128 -5.90 -11.01 -14.20
CA ASN A 128 -4.59 -10.55 -13.84
C ASN A 128 -4.43 -9.05 -14.16
N TYR A 129 -3.56 -8.34 -13.43
CA TYR A 129 -3.33 -6.91 -13.65
C TYR A 129 -2.98 -6.59 -15.11
N GLY A 130 -2.15 -7.41 -15.74
CA GLY A 130 -1.74 -7.25 -17.14
C GLY A 130 -2.73 -7.81 -18.17
N LYS A 131 -3.92 -8.29 -17.75
CA LYS A 131 -4.94 -8.92 -18.62
C LYS A 131 -4.43 -10.08 -19.47
N LYS A 132 -3.35 -10.73 -19.05
CA LYS A 132 -2.73 -11.89 -19.73
C LYS A 132 -2.88 -13.15 -18.89
N PHE A 133 -2.85 -14.28 -19.56
CA PHE A 133 -2.90 -15.63 -18.97
C PHE A 133 -1.59 -16.36 -19.29
N TYR A 134 -1.13 -17.16 -18.37
CA TYR A 134 0.20 -17.78 -18.48
C TYR A 134 0.17 -19.31 -18.43
N GLY A 135 -1.04 -19.88 -18.31
CA GLY A 135 -1.21 -21.34 -18.27
C GLY A 135 -0.77 -21.95 -16.94
N PRO A 136 -0.41 -23.25 -16.94
CA PRO A 136 0.09 -23.93 -15.74
C PRO A 136 1.38 -23.26 -15.25
N SER A 137 1.35 -22.71 -14.04
CA SER A 137 2.47 -22.01 -13.42
C SER A 137 2.68 -22.53 -12.01
N THR A 138 3.91 -22.47 -11.50
CA THR A 138 4.20 -22.95 -10.15
C THR A 138 3.59 -22.06 -9.08
N LEU A 139 3.30 -22.64 -7.91
CA LEU A 139 2.82 -21.90 -6.74
C LEU A 139 3.76 -20.71 -6.42
N ARG A 140 5.08 -20.95 -6.44
CA ARG A 140 6.11 -19.93 -6.25
C ARG A 140 5.95 -18.77 -7.24
N GLU A 141 5.85 -19.05 -8.53
CA GLU A 141 5.70 -18.04 -9.56
C GLU A 141 4.39 -17.25 -9.41
N GLY A 142 3.31 -17.91 -9.02
CA GLY A 142 2.03 -17.29 -8.74
C GLY A 142 2.12 -16.19 -7.67
N LEU A 143 2.88 -16.45 -6.59
CA LEU A 143 3.13 -15.47 -5.54
C LEU A 143 4.10 -14.36 -6.00
N GLU A 144 5.25 -14.73 -6.57
CA GLU A 144 6.29 -13.79 -7.03
C GLU A 144 5.76 -12.78 -8.07
N LYS A 145 4.95 -13.28 -9.01
CA LYS A 145 4.32 -12.46 -10.07
C LYS A 145 2.96 -11.89 -9.67
N SER A 146 2.52 -12.17 -8.45
CA SER A 146 1.24 -11.68 -7.92
C SER A 146 0.04 -12.02 -8.83
N ARG A 147 -0.05 -13.28 -9.31
CA ARG A 147 -1.10 -13.75 -10.21
C ARG A 147 -2.45 -13.82 -9.50
N ASN A 148 -3.42 -13.06 -9.99
CA ASN A 148 -4.75 -13.00 -9.36
C ASN A 148 -5.53 -14.30 -9.57
N LEU A 149 -5.55 -14.82 -10.79
CA LEU A 149 -6.33 -16.00 -11.14
C LEU A 149 -5.87 -17.24 -10.41
N MET A 150 -4.55 -17.42 -10.26
CA MET A 150 -3.99 -18.51 -9.45
C MET A 150 -4.43 -18.38 -7.99
N THR A 151 -4.35 -17.16 -7.41
CA THR A 151 -4.79 -16.93 -6.03
C THR A 151 -6.25 -17.26 -5.82
N VAL A 152 -7.12 -16.88 -6.76
CA VAL A 152 -8.56 -17.19 -6.69
C VAL A 152 -8.80 -18.71 -6.76
N ARG A 153 -8.13 -19.44 -7.67
CA ARG A 153 -8.25 -20.90 -7.77
C ARG A 153 -7.79 -21.59 -6.48
N ILE A 154 -6.62 -21.21 -5.97
CA ILE A 154 -6.11 -21.72 -4.68
C ILE A 154 -7.13 -21.49 -3.58
N SER A 155 -7.72 -20.28 -3.53
CA SER A 155 -8.73 -19.94 -2.52
C SER A 155 -9.99 -20.81 -2.63
N GLN A 156 -10.39 -21.17 -3.84
CA GLN A 156 -11.53 -22.07 -4.07
C GLN A 156 -11.19 -23.50 -3.61
N ASP A 157 -10.00 -24.00 -3.99
CA ASP A 157 -9.55 -25.35 -3.65
C ASP A 157 -9.42 -25.53 -2.12
N LEU A 158 -8.92 -24.51 -1.43
CA LEU A 158 -8.77 -24.51 0.04
C LEU A 158 -10.08 -24.34 0.78
N GLY A 159 -11.01 -23.60 0.18
CA GLY A 159 -12.24 -23.14 0.81
C GLY A 159 -12.07 -21.82 1.58
N LEU A 160 -12.96 -20.87 1.32
CA LEU A 160 -12.88 -19.51 1.87
C LEU A 160 -12.93 -19.48 3.40
N ASN A 161 -13.66 -20.41 4.04
CA ASN A 161 -13.76 -20.46 5.51
C ASN A 161 -12.39 -20.66 6.17
N LYS A 162 -11.55 -21.54 5.63
CA LYS A 162 -10.18 -21.77 6.16
C LYS A 162 -9.31 -20.50 6.07
N ILE A 163 -9.47 -19.74 4.98
CA ILE A 163 -8.73 -18.47 4.78
C ILE A 163 -9.21 -17.42 5.79
N VAL A 164 -10.52 -17.33 6.01
CA VAL A 164 -11.11 -16.44 7.03
C VAL A 164 -10.61 -16.82 8.43
N ASP A 165 -10.61 -18.12 8.75
CA ASP A 165 -10.16 -18.60 10.06
C ASP A 165 -8.68 -18.33 10.30
N LEU A 166 -7.82 -18.49 9.28
CA LEU A 166 -6.42 -18.12 9.37
C LEU A 166 -6.27 -16.61 9.58
N SER A 167 -6.97 -15.78 8.80
CA SER A 167 -6.86 -14.33 8.89
C SER A 167 -7.37 -13.74 10.22
N LYS A 168 -8.18 -14.47 10.96
CA LYS A 168 -8.63 -14.07 12.32
C LYS A 168 -7.61 -14.42 13.41
N LYS A 169 -6.68 -15.32 13.13
CA LYS A 169 -5.63 -15.73 14.08
C LYS A 169 -4.40 -14.82 14.02
N LEU A 170 -4.28 -14.05 12.96
CA LEU A 170 -3.17 -13.12 12.69
C LEU A 170 -3.58 -11.66 12.93
#